data_85fe34b871a2bda5e71f04167ce9c023
#
_entry.id   85fe34b871a2bda5e71f04167ce9c023
#
_cell.length_a   1.000
_cell.length_b   1.000
_cell.length_c   1.000
_cell.angle_alpha   90.00
_cell.angle_beta   90.00
_cell.angle_gamma   90.00
#
_symmetry.space_group_name_H-M   'P 1'
#
loop_
_entity.id
_entity.type
_entity.pdbx_description
1 polymer ?
#
loop_
_entity_poly.entity_id
_entity_poly.type
_entity_poly.pdbx_seq_one_letter_code
_entity_poly.pdbx_strand_id
1 'polypeptide(L)'
;NKNLNTVSALYQALIQNGLDRKSLLVALGGGVVGDLTGFGAATYLRGIDFIQVPTTLLAQVDSSVGGKTGVDFQQYKNMVGAFHQPRLVYMNLSTLSSLPAEQFACGMGEILKTGLICDGDFFRYVCCEQKGIKKLDMEQIARMVRRCCEIKAGVVERDPKEQGERCLLYTSDAADEARSV
;
A
#
# COMPACT_ATOMS: atom_id res chain seq x y z
N ASN A 1 11.92 7.92 -6.52
CA ASN A 1 11.63 8.69 -5.31
C ASN A 1 10.26 9.36 -5.44
N LYS A 2 9.43 9.29 -4.42
CA LYS A 2 8.14 9.98 -4.36
C LYS A 2 8.32 11.32 -3.63
N ASN A 3 8.41 12.40 -4.36
CA ASN A 3 8.54 13.76 -3.82
C ASN A 3 7.76 14.77 -4.67
N LEU A 4 7.70 16.03 -4.24
CA LEU A 4 6.94 17.06 -4.95
C LEU A 4 7.46 17.33 -6.37
N ASN A 5 8.76 17.15 -6.63
CA ASN A 5 9.29 17.31 -7.98
C ASN A 5 8.76 16.22 -8.92
N THR A 6 8.65 14.97 -8.42
CA THR A 6 8.07 13.86 -9.19
C THR A 6 6.58 14.08 -9.43
N VAL A 7 5.86 14.65 -8.45
CA VAL A 7 4.45 15.04 -8.61
C VAL A 7 4.30 16.12 -9.69
N SER A 8 5.17 17.13 -9.68
CA SER A 8 5.18 18.18 -10.70
C SER A 8 5.40 17.61 -12.09
N ALA A 9 6.36 16.69 -12.25
CA ALA A 9 6.58 16.00 -13.51
C ALA A 9 5.36 15.16 -13.96
N LEU A 10 4.70 14.50 -13.00
CA LEU A 10 3.44 13.79 -13.27
C LEU A 10 2.38 14.75 -13.81
N TYR A 11 2.15 15.90 -13.16
CA TYR A 11 1.18 16.89 -13.66
C TYR A 11 1.48 17.38 -15.05
N GLN A 12 2.75 17.66 -15.35
CA GLN A 12 3.15 18.05 -16.70
C GLN A 12 2.79 16.99 -17.73
N ALA A 13 3.06 15.72 -17.43
CA ALA A 13 2.70 14.61 -18.30
C ALA A 13 1.17 14.48 -18.49
N LEU A 14 0.39 14.64 -17.42
CA LEU A 14 -1.07 14.59 -17.50
C LEU A 14 -1.64 15.72 -18.37
N ILE A 15 -1.12 16.94 -18.22
CA ILE A 15 -1.52 18.11 -19.04
C ILE A 15 -1.15 17.91 -20.50
N GLN A 16 0.09 17.48 -20.77
CA GLN A 16 0.59 17.27 -22.14
C GLN A 16 -0.21 16.20 -22.89
N ASN A 17 -0.73 15.19 -22.17
CA ASN A 17 -1.57 14.15 -22.74
C ASN A 17 -3.08 14.47 -22.70
N GLY A 18 -3.46 15.69 -22.33
CA GLY A 18 -4.83 16.15 -22.39
C GLY A 18 -5.79 15.49 -21.41
N LEU A 19 -5.28 15.00 -20.27
CA LEU A 19 -6.14 14.36 -19.26
C LEU A 19 -7.08 15.41 -18.63
N ASP A 20 -8.33 15.01 -18.50
CA ASP A 20 -9.43 15.83 -17.97
C ASP A 20 -10.00 15.25 -16.65
N ARG A 21 -11.09 15.82 -16.15
CA ARG A 21 -11.74 15.37 -14.91
C ARG A 21 -12.43 14.01 -14.99
N LYS A 22 -12.61 13.46 -16.19
CA LYS A 22 -13.19 12.13 -16.43
C LYS A 22 -12.12 11.08 -16.66
N SER A 23 -10.86 11.50 -16.74
CA SER A 23 -9.73 10.61 -16.91
C SER A 23 -9.48 9.76 -15.67
N LEU A 24 -8.92 8.58 -15.87
CA LEU A 24 -8.62 7.59 -14.84
C LEU A 24 -7.12 7.30 -14.85
N LEU A 25 -6.48 7.40 -13.69
CA LEU A 25 -5.09 6.97 -13.54
C LEU A 25 -5.00 5.51 -13.09
N VAL A 26 -4.02 4.78 -13.60
CA VAL A 26 -3.74 3.41 -13.17
C VAL A 26 -2.34 3.36 -12.57
N ALA A 27 -2.26 3.09 -11.26
CA ALA A 27 -1.02 2.93 -10.53
C ALA A 27 -0.56 1.46 -10.59
N LEU A 28 0.27 1.12 -11.57
CA LEU A 28 0.86 -0.22 -11.69
C LEU A 28 2.25 -0.23 -11.06
N GLY A 29 2.43 -0.88 -9.92
CA GLY A 29 3.72 -0.96 -9.24
C GLY A 29 3.64 -1.23 -7.74
N GLY A 30 4.73 -0.99 -7.02
CA GLY A 30 4.78 -1.08 -5.56
C GLY A 30 4.18 0.15 -4.87
N GLY A 31 4.31 0.22 -3.53
CA GLY A 31 3.71 1.28 -2.70
C GLY A 31 4.11 2.69 -3.12
N VAL A 32 5.36 2.92 -3.53
CA VAL A 32 5.83 4.24 -4.02
C VAL A 32 5.02 4.71 -5.23
N VAL A 33 4.71 3.81 -6.16
CA VAL A 33 3.90 4.14 -7.34
C VAL A 33 2.45 4.41 -6.95
N GLY A 34 1.89 3.58 -6.07
CA GLY A 34 0.54 3.77 -5.54
C GLY A 34 0.35 5.10 -4.84
N ASP A 35 1.27 5.44 -3.92
CA ASP A 35 1.25 6.69 -3.17
C ASP A 35 1.37 7.92 -4.05
N LEU A 36 2.37 7.92 -4.97
CA LEU A 36 2.62 9.02 -5.89
C LEU A 36 1.44 9.26 -6.84
N THR A 37 0.92 8.18 -7.45
CA THR A 37 -0.20 8.26 -8.39
C THR A 37 -1.48 8.68 -7.68
N GLY A 38 -1.74 8.10 -6.49
CA GLY A 38 -2.91 8.43 -5.69
C GLY A 38 -2.90 9.88 -5.22
N PHE A 39 -1.74 10.40 -4.78
CA PHE A 39 -1.60 11.82 -4.42
C PHE A 39 -1.73 12.73 -5.64
N GLY A 40 -1.13 12.34 -6.78
CA GLY A 40 -1.31 13.04 -8.05
C GLY A 40 -2.78 13.08 -8.47
N ALA A 41 -3.49 11.97 -8.38
CA ALA A 41 -4.92 11.89 -8.66
C ALA A 41 -5.76 12.76 -7.72
N ALA A 42 -5.45 12.76 -6.42
CA ALA A 42 -6.15 13.55 -5.41
C ALA A 42 -6.07 15.05 -5.66
N THR A 43 -4.98 15.51 -6.25
CA THR A 43 -4.66 16.95 -6.38
C THR A 43 -4.78 17.49 -7.79
N TYR A 44 -4.63 16.65 -8.83
CA TYR A 44 -4.84 17.05 -10.22
C TYR A 44 -6.31 17.40 -10.47
N LEU A 45 -6.57 18.58 -11.02
CA LEU A 45 -7.93 19.13 -11.28
C LEU A 45 -8.88 19.11 -10.07
N ARG A 46 -8.35 19.12 -8.84
CA ARG A 46 -9.04 18.98 -7.54
C ARG A 46 -9.57 17.58 -7.26
N GLY A 47 -9.03 16.58 -7.93
CA GLY A 47 -9.37 15.17 -7.77
C GLY A 47 -9.89 14.54 -9.05
N ILE A 48 -9.21 13.47 -9.48
CA ILE A 48 -9.66 12.55 -10.52
C ILE A 48 -9.59 11.12 -9.99
N ASP A 49 -10.26 10.21 -10.65
CA ASP A 49 -10.30 8.80 -10.23
C ASP A 49 -8.95 8.10 -10.49
N PHE A 50 -8.65 7.08 -9.67
CA PHE A 50 -7.52 6.21 -9.92
C PHE A 50 -7.81 4.76 -9.49
N ILE A 51 -7.03 3.83 -10.06
CA ILE A 51 -7.01 2.41 -9.75
C ILE A 51 -5.61 2.04 -9.27
N GLN A 52 -5.51 1.15 -8.28
CA GLN A 52 -4.24 0.57 -7.87
C GLN A 52 -4.09 -0.86 -8.38
N VAL A 53 -2.92 -1.16 -8.95
CA VAL A 53 -2.49 -2.52 -9.35
C VAL A 53 -1.17 -2.80 -8.64
N PRO A 54 -1.22 -3.19 -7.33
CA PRO A 54 -0.03 -3.40 -6.52
C PRO A 54 0.73 -4.65 -6.96
N THR A 55 2.04 -4.54 -7.16
CA THR A 55 2.90 -5.62 -7.66
C THR A 55 3.89 -6.15 -6.61
N THR A 56 3.99 -5.53 -5.44
CA THR A 56 4.80 -6.02 -4.31
C THR A 56 3.91 -6.57 -3.21
N LEU A 57 4.39 -7.54 -2.43
CA LEU A 57 3.61 -8.11 -1.33
C LEU A 57 3.21 -7.03 -0.32
N LEU A 58 4.15 -6.16 0.08
CA LEU A 58 3.87 -5.04 0.98
C LEU A 58 2.76 -4.13 0.46
N ALA A 59 2.78 -3.80 -0.84
CA ALA A 59 1.72 -2.98 -1.42
C ALA A 59 0.36 -3.69 -1.46
N GLN A 60 0.35 -5.00 -1.70
CA GLN A 60 -0.89 -5.79 -1.71
C GLN A 60 -1.54 -5.88 -0.32
N VAL A 61 -0.76 -6.08 0.74
CA VAL A 61 -1.30 -6.31 2.08
C VAL A 61 -1.44 -5.03 2.91
N ASP A 62 -0.77 -3.95 2.52
CA ASP A 62 -0.71 -2.73 3.31
C ASP A 62 -1.04 -1.47 2.50
N SER A 63 -0.14 -0.94 1.69
CA SER A 63 -0.24 0.43 1.18
C SER A 63 -1.40 0.66 0.20
N SER A 64 -1.92 -0.38 -0.47
CA SER A 64 -3.09 -0.25 -1.35
C SER A 64 -4.44 -0.17 -0.62
N VAL A 65 -4.47 -0.44 0.70
CA VAL A 65 -5.71 -0.47 1.49
C VAL A 65 -5.75 0.74 2.43
N GLY A 66 -6.82 1.53 2.33
CA GLY A 66 -7.08 2.62 3.29
C GLY A 66 -6.90 4.03 2.77
N GLY A 67 -6.60 4.20 1.46
CA GLY A 67 -6.63 5.49 0.77
C GLY A 67 -5.62 6.52 1.24
N LYS A 68 -4.62 6.15 2.04
CA LYS A 68 -3.50 7.04 2.34
C LYS A 68 -2.64 7.18 1.10
N THR A 69 -2.45 8.40 0.63
CA THR A 69 -1.58 8.72 -0.50
C THR A 69 -0.67 9.86 -0.11
N GLY A 70 0.58 9.86 -0.56
CA GLY A 70 1.47 10.92 -0.15
C GLY A 70 2.89 10.78 -0.67
N VAL A 71 3.65 11.83 -0.45
CA VAL A 71 5.03 11.96 -0.89
C VAL A 71 5.93 12.47 0.22
N ASP A 72 7.19 12.22 0.05
CA ASP A 72 8.24 12.68 0.95
C ASP A 72 8.48 14.17 0.75
N PHE A 73 8.79 14.86 1.84
CA PHE A 73 9.15 16.28 1.82
C PHE A 73 10.45 16.49 2.60
N GLN A 74 11.46 16.98 1.93
CA GLN A 74 12.82 17.08 2.47
C GLN A 74 13.33 15.71 2.96
N GLN A 75 13.72 15.59 4.23
CA GLN A 75 14.15 14.33 4.85
C GLN A 75 13.00 13.52 5.48
N TYR A 76 11.78 14.05 5.48
CA TYR A 76 10.64 13.40 6.12
C TYR A 76 9.83 12.56 5.13
N LYS A 77 9.56 11.29 5.49
CA LYS A 77 8.72 10.38 4.70
C LYS A 77 7.24 10.73 4.87
N ASN A 78 6.47 10.58 3.79
CA ASN A 78 5.00 10.66 3.78
C ASN A 78 4.41 11.95 4.39
N MET A 79 5.18 13.05 4.41
CA MET A 79 4.78 14.27 5.12
C MET A 79 3.69 15.07 4.40
N VAL A 80 3.61 14.96 3.09
CA VAL A 80 2.61 15.66 2.28
C VAL A 80 1.71 14.64 1.59
N GLY A 81 0.43 14.65 1.92
CA GLY A 81 -0.48 13.63 1.41
C GLY A 81 -1.95 14.03 1.46
N ALA A 82 -2.77 13.09 1.01
CA ALA A 82 -4.22 13.20 1.03
C ALA A 82 -4.85 11.83 1.27
N PHE A 83 -6.02 11.80 1.90
CA PHE A 83 -6.88 10.63 1.88
C PHE A 83 -7.67 10.62 0.57
N HIS A 84 -7.32 9.70 -0.32
CA HIS A 84 -7.96 9.51 -1.62
C HIS A 84 -8.14 8.02 -1.91
N GLN A 85 -9.38 7.54 -1.89
CA GLN A 85 -9.66 6.13 -2.09
C GLN A 85 -9.58 5.76 -3.58
N PRO A 86 -8.89 4.66 -3.95
CA PRO A 86 -8.94 4.16 -5.31
C PRO A 86 -10.34 3.63 -5.63
N ARG A 87 -10.76 3.73 -6.89
CA ARG A 87 -12.00 3.10 -7.38
C ARG A 87 -11.94 1.58 -7.36
N LEU A 88 -10.75 1.04 -7.53
CA LEU A 88 -10.49 -0.39 -7.53
C LEU A 88 -9.06 -0.64 -7.09
N VAL A 89 -8.84 -1.72 -6.33
CA VAL A 89 -7.54 -2.33 -6.11
C VAL A 89 -7.54 -3.70 -6.76
N TYR A 90 -6.77 -3.87 -7.84
CA TYR A 90 -6.65 -5.13 -8.56
C TYR A 90 -5.34 -5.82 -8.20
N MET A 91 -5.41 -6.93 -7.48
CA MET A 91 -4.25 -7.69 -7.03
C MET A 91 -4.03 -8.93 -7.91
N ASN A 92 -2.96 -8.94 -8.68
CA ASN A 92 -2.50 -10.13 -9.38
C ASN A 92 -1.34 -10.76 -8.62
N LEU A 93 -1.60 -11.86 -7.93
CA LEU A 93 -0.59 -12.55 -7.09
C LEU A 93 0.57 -13.13 -7.90
N SER A 94 0.39 -13.39 -9.21
CA SER A 94 1.47 -13.88 -10.06
C SER A 94 2.66 -12.91 -10.17
N THR A 95 2.44 -11.61 -9.90
CA THR A 95 3.52 -10.61 -9.86
C THR A 95 4.54 -10.90 -8.75
N LEU A 96 4.17 -11.65 -7.72
CA LEU A 96 5.05 -12.03 -6.61
C LEU A 96 6.12 -13.05 -7.03
N SER A 97 5.93 -13.78 -8.14
CA SER A 97 6.92 -14.75 -8.64
C SER A 97 8.23 -14.09 -9.11
N SER A 98 8.16 -12.83 -9.53
CA SER A 98 9.33 -12.03 -9.94
C SER A 98 9.82 -11.06 -8.86
N LEU A 99 9.16 -11.04 -7.69
CA LEU A 99 9.52 -10.13 -6.62
C LEU A 99 10.84 -10.57 -5.94
N PRO A 100 11.82 -9.69 -5.78
CA PRO A 100 13.05 -10.01 -5.03
C PRO A 100 12.74 -10.50 -3.62
N ALA A 101 13.52 -11.47 -3.14
CA ALA A 101 13.31 -12.11 -1.83
C ALA A 101 13.29 -11.11 -0.67
N GLU A 102 14.12 -10.07 -0.72
CA GLU A 102 14.15 -9.00 0.27
C GLU A 102 12.82 -8.24 0.31
N GLN A 103 12.27 -7.88 -0.85
CA GLN A 103 10.99 -7.19 -0.95
C GLN A 103 9.82 -8.09 -0.52
N PHE A 104 9.92 -9.39 -0.78
CA PHE A 104 8.95 -10.35 -0.27
C PHE A 104 9.01 -10.42 1.26
N ALA A 105 10.22 -10.45 1.84
CA ALA A 105 10.42 -10.45 3.29
C ALA A 105 9.86 -9.19 3.96
N CYS A 106 10.00 -8.00 3.35
CA CYS A 106 9.37 -6.77 3.85
C CYS A 106 7.84 -6.92 3.97
N GLY A 107 7.19 -7.47 2.93
CA GLY A 107 5.75 -7.73 2.96
C GLY A 107 5.36 -8.77 4.02
N MET A 108 6.17 -9.80 4.22
CA MET A 108 5.95 -10.80 5.29
C MET A 108 6.05 -10.18 6.69
N GLY A 109 6.95 -9.23 6.90
CA GLY A 109 7.03 -8.48 8.16
C GLY A 109 5.70 -7.79 8.49
N GLU A 110 5.08 -7.14 7.51
CA GLU A 110 3.77 -6.47 7.69
C GLU A 110 2.64 -7.48 7.98
N ILE A 111 2.63 -8.63 7.31
CA ILE A 111 1.65 -9.68 7.54
C ILE A 111 1.76 -10.23 8.96
N LEU A 112 2.99 -10.51 9.42
CA LEU A 112 3.23 -10.99 10.78
C LEU A 112 2.83 -9.94 11.82
N LYS A 113 3.13 -8.67 11.60
CA LYS A 113 2.72 -7.55 12.44
C LYS A 113 1.19 -7.47 12.55
N THR A 114 0.50 -7.52 11.41
CA THR A 114 -0.96 -7.49 11.37
C THR A 114 -1.56 -8.67 12.13
N GLY A 115 -1.02 -9.86 11.97
CA GLY A 115 -1.46 -11.05 12.71
C GLY A 115 -1.24 -10.92 14.21
N LEU A 116 -0.08 -10.45 14.64
CA LEU A 116 0.25 -10.26 16.05
C LEU A 116 -0.68 -9.25 16.75
N ILE A 117 -1.02 -8.16 16.06
CA ILE A 117 -1.83 -7.08 16.64
C ILE A 117 -3.31 -7.42 16.60
N CYS A 118 -3.82 -8.00 15.50
CA CYS A 118 -5.24 -8.06 15.23
C CYS A 118 -5.83 -9.48 15.25
N ASP A 119 -5.03 -10.53 14.95
CA ASP A 119 -5.56 -11.90 14.77
C ASP A 119 -4.49 -12.96 15.08
N GLY A 120 -4.48 -13.45 16.32
CA GLY A 120 -3.52 -14.46 16.77
C GLY A 120 -3.67 -15.82 16.06
N ASP A 121 -4.86 -16.17 15.57
CA ASP A 121 -5.07 -17.41 14.78
C ASP A 121 -4.45 -17.27 13.40
N PHE A 122 -4.60 -16.09 12.77
CA PHE A 122 -3.95 -15.77 11.53
C PHE A 122 -2.42 -15.77 11.66
N PHE A 123 -1.89 -15.20 12.74
CA PHE A 123 -0.45 -15.25 13.03
C PHE A 123 0.05 -16.70 13.11
N ARG A 124 -0.64 -17.56 13.87
CA ARG A 124 -0.29 -18.99 13.98
C ARG A 124 -0.34 -19.68 12.62
N TYR A 125 -1.37 -19.41 11.81
CA TYR A 125 -1.48 -19.94 10.45
C TYR A 125 -0.24 -19.58 9.60
N VAL A 126 0.15 -18.31 9.55
CA VAL A 126 1.31 -17.86 8.78
C VAL A 126 2.60 -18.53 9.26
N CYS A 127 2.78 -18.70 10.58
CA CYS A 127 3.92 -19.40 11.16
C CYS A 127 3.95 -20.90 10.81
N CYS A 128 2.81 -21.58 10.77
CA CYS A 128 2.73 -22.99 10.42
C CYS A 128 3.00 -23.25 8.94
N GLU A 129 2.53 -22.36 8.05
CA GLU A 129 2.57 -22.54 6.61
C GLU A 129 3.85 -21.98 5.93
N GLN A 130 4.89 -21.67 6.71
CA GLN A 130 6.14 -21.06 6.21
C GLN A 130 6.76 -21.80 5.02
N LYS A 131 6.68 -23.14 4.98
CA LYS A 131 7.29 -23.92 3.91
C LYS A 131 6.61 -23.72 2.55
N GLY A 132 5.28 -23.66 2.53
CA GLY A 132 4.50 -23.41 1.33
C GLY A 132 4.61 -21.94 0.88
N ILE A 133 4.55 -21.02 1.83
CA ILE A 133 4.71 -19.57 1.56
C ILE A 133 6.08 -19.29 0.92
N LYS A 134 7.17 -19.86 1.45
CA LYS A 134 8.52 -19.73 0.86
C LYS A 134 8.65 -20.33 -0.53
N LYS A 135 7.84 -21.34 -0.87
CA LYS A 135 7.78 -21.95 -2.20
C LYS A 135 6.83 -21.23 -3.15
N LEU A 136 6.22 -20.12 -2.70
CA LEU A 136 5.20 -19.38 -3.45
C LEU A 136 3.99 -20.25 -3.83
N ASP A 137 3.53 -21.09 -2.89
CA ASP A 137 2.25 -21.78 -3.05
C ASP A 137 1.14 -20.73 -3.15
N MET A 138 0.55 -20.60 -4.34
CA MET A 138 -0.38 -19.52 -4.65
C MET A 138 -1.69 -19.61 -3.87
N GLU A 139 -2.12 -20.79 -3.46
CA GLU A 139 -3.33 -20.95 -2.63
C GLU A 139 -3.08 -20.40 -1.22
N GLN A 140 -1.95 -20.77 -0.61
CA GLN A 140 -1.56 -20.27 0.71
C GLN A 140 -1.30 -18.75 0.69
N ILE A 141 -0.64 -18.24 -0.35
CA ILE A 141 -0.43 -16.80 -0.54
C ILE A 141 -1.75 -16.07 -0.70
N ALA A 142 -2.68 -16.58 -1.52
CA ALA A 142 -3.98 -15.95 -1.71
C ALA A 142 -4.78 -15.88 -0.39
N ARG A 143 -4.77 -16.97 0.38
CA ARG A 143 -5.42 -16.99 1.70
C ARG A 143 -4.82 -15.98 2.66
N MET A 144 -3.49 -15.91 2.70
CA MET A 144 -2.74 -14.98 3.55
C MET A 144 -3.02 -13.51 3.18
N VAL A 145 -2.90 -13.17 1.90
CA VAL A 145 -3.13 -11.80 1.40
C VAL A 145 -4.58 -11.39 1.64
N ARG A 146 -5.55 -12.25 1.31
CA ARG A 146 -6.98 -11.99 1.55
C ARG A 146 -7.24 -11.67 3.02
N ARG A 147 -6.76 -12.52 3.94
CA ARG A 147 -7.01 -12.33 5.37
C ARG A 147 -6.40 -11.02 5.88
N CYS A 148 -5.18 -10.71 5.46
CA CYS A 148 -4.53 -9.46 5.81
C CYS A 148 -5.34 -8.23 5.33
N CYS A 149 -5.83 -8.27 4.09
CA CYS A 149 -6.68 -7.21 3.54
C CYS A 149 -8.02 -7.08 4.28
N GLU A 150 -8.67 -8.19 4.64
CA GLU A 150 -9.92 -8.19 5.41
C GLU A 150 -9.73 -7.54 6.78
N ILE A 151 -8.66 -7.90 7.50
CA ILE A 151 -8.33 -7.30 8.79
C ILE A 151 -8.13 -5.79 8.64
N LYS A 152 -7.29 -5.38 7.69
CA LYS A 152 -7.00 -3.97 7.47
C LYS A 152 -8.22 -3.18 7.02
N ALA A 153 -9.00 -3.72 6.08
CA ALA A 153 -10.23 -3.08 5.62
C ALA A 153 -11.20 -2.83 6.79
N GLY A 154 -11.40 -3.83 7.67
CA GLY A 154 -12.23 -3.67 8.85
C GLY A 154 -11.75 -2.57 9.80
N VAL A 155 -10.43 -2.42 10.00
CA VAL A 155 -9.87 -1.32 10.80
C VAL A 155 -10.09 0.03 10.10
N VAL A 156 -9.87 0.10 8.80
CA VAL A 156 -10.07 1.34 7.99
C VAL A 156 -11.54 1.77 7.97
N GLU A 157 -12.47 0.83 7.90
CA GLU A 157 -13.92 1.13 7.94
C GLU A 157 -14.34 1.78 9.26
N ARG A 158 -13.78 1.31 10.39
CA ARG A 158 -14.06 1.87 11.71
C ARG A 158 -13.33 3.18 12.00
N ASP A 159 -12.14 3.36 11.40
CA ASP A 159 -11.32 4.57 11.59
C ASP A 159 -10.66 5.03 10.27
N PRO A 160 -11.44 5.61 9.36
CA PRO A 160 -10.96 5.98 8.03
C PRO A 160 -9.91 7.11 8.04
N LYS A 161 -9.90 7.96 9.09
CA LYS A 161 -8.98 9.10 9.21
C LYS A 161 -7.83 8.87 10.21
N GLU A 162 -7.71 7.64 10.75
CA GLU A 162 -6.61 7.30 11.67
C GLU A 162 -6.53 8.20 12.91
N GLN A 163 -7.67 8.35 13.57
CA GLN A 163 -7.79 9.14 14.81
C GLN A 163 -7.95 8.26 16.07
N GLY A 164 -7.96 6.94 15.91
CA GLY A 164 -8.22 5.98 16.97
C GLY A 164 -7.53 4.63 16.75
N GLU A 165 -8.31 3.54 16.58
CA GLU A 165 -7.83 2.15 16.49
C GLU A 165 -6.77 1.94 15.40
N ARG A 166 -6.90 2.62 14.27
CA ARG A 166 -5.96 2.52 13.14
C ARG A 166 -4.54 2.98 13.51
N CYS A 167 -4.40 3.86 14.51
CA CYS A 167 -3.09 4.28 15.01
C CYS A 167 -2.26 3.12 15.57
N LEU A 168 -2.87 2.03 16.04
CA LEU A 168 -2.15 0.85 16.52
C LEU A 168 -1.31 0.19 15.43
N LEU A 169 -1.78 0.21 14.18
CA LEU A 169 -1.02 -0.29 13.03
C LEU A 169 0.17 0.62 12.68
N TYR A 170 0.07 1.92 12.98
CA TYR A 170 1.11 2.91 12.70
C TYR A 170 2.19 2.99 13.78
N THR A 171 1.85 2.87 15.06
CA THR A 171 2.84 2.98 16.15
C THR A 171 3.94 1.93 16.10
N SER A 172 3.67 0.78 15.49
CA SER A 172 4.69 -0.24 15.24
C SER A 172 5.63 0.11 14.07
N ASP A 173 5.20 0.94 13.11
CA ASP A 173 6.02 1.43 12.00
C ASP A 173 6.98 2.54 12.45
N ALA A 174 6.56 3.38 13.39
CA ALA A 174 7.38 4.46 13.95
C ALA A 174 8.68 3.94 14.62
N ALA A 175 8.68 2.69 15.11
CA ALA A 175 9.88 2.05 15.67
C ALA A 175 10.93 1.72 14.58
N ASP A 176 10.52 1.50 13.33
CA ASP A 176 11.42 1.24 12.21
C ASP A 176 11.94 2.55 11.58
N GLU A 177 11.15 3.63 11.61
CA GLU A 177 11.57 4.95 11.14
C GLU A 177 12.66 5.57 12.03
N ALA A 178 12.62 5.34 13.35
CA ALA A 178 13.64 5.81 14.29
C ALA A 178 15.04 5.17 14.10
N ARG A 179 15.15 4.09 13.35
CA ARG A 179 16.43 3.42 13.03
C ARG A 179 17.07 3.92 11.74
N SER A 180 16.42 4.80 11.00
CA SER A 180 16.91 5.32 9.72
C SER A 180 17.45 6.76 9.79
N VAL A 181 17.78 7.24 11.02
CA VAL A 181 18.48 8.51 11.27
C VAL A 181 19.94 8.27 11.62
#